data_72e884690da3c59e96b33d367857c091
#
_entry.id   72e884690da3c59e96b33d367857c091
#
_cell.length_a   1.000
_cell.length_b   1.000
_cell.length_c   1.000
_cell.angle_alpha   90.00
_cell.angle_beta   90.00
_cell.angle_gamma   90.00
#
_symmetry.space_group_name_H-M   'P 1'
#
loop_
_entity.id
_entity.type
_entity.pdbx_description
1 polymer ?
#
loop_
_entity_poly.entity_id
_entity_poly.type
_entity_poly.pdbx_seq_one_letter_code
_entity_poly.pdbx_strand_id
1 'polypeptide(L)'
;MIRTENLCKKYEKVEAVKDLSISVEPGEIYGFLGPNGAGKTTTIMMILGILKPTSGKILVFNKDLYSDYFGIKRRVGVVSEVQYLYEDMTAYEYLSFFCDIYNVKNKKEKIEELLHKVDLYDRKDDLLGHYSRGMQQKIGFVRALLNDPELLILDEPVSGLDPTGIREVRDLILEENQRGRTVFMSSHILSEVERISHRVGIMNKGRLVAEDTMENLRKKLSSEVEIELEVDNFDVEAEKRLESLSFVNSVIKEDGKYLVRVKADKDYRGDLVNFVSAIGGNLKEIRKREMSLEDAFITITEKNISLFSSGEVSE
;
A
#
# COMPACT_ATOMS: atom_id res chain seq x y z
N MET A 1 -10.27 -7.37 12.12
CA MET A 1 -9.57 -8.58 11.63
C MET A 1 -8.13 -8.61 12.13
N ILE A 2 -7.32 -7.59 11.85
CA ILE A 2 -5.98 -7.38 12.42
C ILE A 2 -5.99 -6.11 13.26
N ARG A 3 -5.33 -6.11 14.41
CA ARG A 3 -5.09 -4.90 15.21
C ARG A 3 -3.69 -4.94 15.79
N THR A 4 -2.96 -3.86 15.64
CA THR A 4 -1.67 -3.66 16.32
C THR A 4 -1.77 -2.50 17.29
N GLU A 5 -1.09 -2.59 18.43
CA GLU A 5 -1.08 -1.56 19.46
C GLU A 5 0.37 -1.25 19.82
N ASN A 6 0.81 -0.03 19.51
CA ASN A 6 2.16 0.50 19.77
C ASN A 6 3.28 -0.49 19.37
N LEU A 7 3.10 -1.11 18.18
CA LEU A 7 3.98 -2.16 17.70
C LEU A 7 5.35 -1.60 17.34
N CYS A 8 6.40 -2.16 17.93
CA CYS A 8 7.77 -1.75 17.68
C CYS A 8 8.66 -2.94 17.32
N LYS A 9 9.59 -2.70 16.39
CA LYS A 9 10.70 -3.62 16.12
C LYS A 9 12.01 -2.88 16.01
N LYS A 10 12.92 -3.22 16.91
CA LYS A 10 14.26 -2.68 16.94
C LYS A 10 15.28 -3.80 16.71
N TYR A 11 16.16 -3.59 15.78
CA TYR A 11 17.41 -4.33 15.62
C TYR A 11 18.55 -3.51 16.23
N GLU A 12 19.71 -4.06 16.43
CA GLU A 12 20.83 -3.43 17.15
C GLU A 12 21.02 -1.93 16.86
N LYS A 13 20.98 -1.53 15.59
CA LYS A 13 21.24 -0.14 15.15
C LYS A 13 20.05 0.51 14.44
N VAL A 14 18.99 -0.26 14.13
CA VAL A 14 17.88 0.20 13.29
C VAL A 14 16.56 -0.10 13.99
N GLU A 15 15.73 0.92 14.13
CA GLU A 15 14.36 0.78 14.57
C GLU A 15 13.46 0.70 13.34
N ALA A 16 13.19 -0.55 12.91
CA ALA A 16 12.50 -0.84 11.66
C ALA A 16 11.00 -0.55 11.70
N VAL A 17 10.37 -0.66 12.89
CA VAL A 17 8.96 -0.29 13.12
C VAL A 17 8.87 0.44 14.44
N LYS A 18 8.16 1.57 14.45
CA LYS A 18 8.08 2.54 15.55
C LYS A 18 6.63 2.87 15.83
N ASP A 19 6.13 2.41 16.97
CA ASP A 19 4.82 2.80 17.50
C ASP A 19 3.67 2.63 16.50
N LEU A 20 3.65 1.48 15.80
CA LEU A 20 2.66 1.21 14.77
C LEU A 20 1.35 0.69 15.38
N SER A 21 0.30 1.48 15.24
CA SER A 21 -1.06 1.12 15.62
C SER A 21 -1.96 1.21 14.41
N ILE A 22 -2.45 0.07 13.92
CA ILE A 22 -3.38 -0.05 12.78
C ILE A 22 -4.53 -0.99 13.14
N SER A 23 -5.67 -0.81 12.49
CA SER A 23 -6.83 -1.69 12.57
C SER A 23 -7.32 -2.04 11.17
N VAL A 24 -7.46 -3.33 10.88
CA VAL A 24 -8.02 -3.85 9.62
C VAL A 24 -9.33 -4.54 9.92
N GLU A 25 -10.41 -4.10 9.28
CA GLU A 25 -11.74 -4.61 9.53
C GLU A 25 -12.05 -5.88 8.73
N PRO A 26 -13.00 -6.73 9.18
CA PRO A 26 -13.44 -7.89 8.41
C PRO A 26 -14.00 -7.49 7.03
N GLY A 27 -13.60 -8.22 5.97
CA GLY A 27 -14.03 -7.95 4.59
C GLY A 27 -13.36 -6.75 3.93
N GLU A 28 -12.41 -6.10 4.60
CA GLU A 28 -11.66 -4.96 4.08
C GLU A 28 -10.49 -5.42 3.20
N ILE A 29 -10.21 -4.68 2.12
CA ILE A 29 -8.91 -4.68 1.46
C ILE A 29 -8.13 -3.48 2.02
N TYR A 30 -7.12 -3.74 2.82
CA TYR A 30 -6.25 -2.74 3.42
C TYR A 30 -4.90 -2.69 2.70
N GLY A 31 -4.60 -1.56 2.07
CA GLY A 31 -3.33 -1.31 1.42
C GLY A 31 -2.29 -0.75 2.40
N PHE A 32 -1.15 -1.41 2.52
CA PHE A 32 -0.05 -0.98 3.38
C PHE A 32 1.10 -0.46 2.52
N LEU A 33 1.09 0.85 2.27
CA LEU A 33 1.97 1.55 1.34
C LEU A 33 3.26 2.04 2.00
N GLY A 34 4.31 2.15 1.22
CA GLY A 34 5.55 2.78 1.65
C GLY A 34 6.73 2.44 0.74
N PRO A 35 7.78 3.27 0.73
CA PRO A 35 8.99 2.99 -0.02
C PRO A 35 9.70 1.71 0.49
N ASN A 36 10.68 1.25 -0.27
CA ASN A 36 11.52 0.14 0.17
C ASN A 36 12.27 0.54 1.45
N GLY A 37 12.33 -0.39 2.43
CA GLY A 37 12.91 -0.12 3.74
C GLY A 37 12.00 0.65 4.72
N ALA A 38 10.75 0.97 4.35
CA ALA A 38 9.80 1.64 5.26
C ALA A 38 9.38 0.78 6.47
N GLY A 39 9.59 -0.53 6.45
CA GLY A 39 9.22 -1.46 7.52
C GLY A 39 8.02 -2.36 7.20
N LYS A 40 7.52 -2.37 5.95
CA LYS A 40 6.34 -3.13 5.52
C LYS A 40 6.50 -4.63 5.76
N THR A 41 7.50 -5.27 5.16
CA THR A 41 7.77 -6.71 5.31
C THR A 41 8.06 -7.07 6.77
N THR A 42 8.77 -6.22 7.52
CA THR A 42 9.00 -6.43 8.96
C THR A 42 7.68 -6.47 9.73
N THR A 43 6.74 -5.57 9.40
CA THR A 43 5.40 -5.55 10.00
C THR A 43 4.61 -6.81 9.65
N ILE A 44 4.62 -7.22 8.38
CA ILE A 44 3.99 -8.47 7.93
C ILE A 44 4.57 -9.68 8.67
N MET A 45 5.88 -9.79 8.78
CA MET A 45 6.53 -10.88 9.52
C MET A 45 6.12 -10.92 11.00
N MET A 46 5.92 -9.76 11.62
CA MET A 46 5.42 -9.67 13.01
C MET A 46 3.95 -10.09 13.10
N ILE A 47 3.08 -9.64 12.20
CA ILE A 47 1.67 -10.04 12.15
C ILE A 47 1.54 -11.54 11.89
N LEU A 48 2.43 -12.09 11.07
CA LEU A 48 2.53 -13.54 10.85
C LEU A 48 3.17 -14.29 12.03
N GLY A 49 3.68 -13.62 13.06
CA GLY A 49 4.37 -14.26 14.19
C GLY A 49 5.67 -14.98 13.82
N ILE A 50 6.20 -14.72 12.62
CA ILE A 50 7.52 -15.20 12.17
C ILE A 50 8.61 -14.41 12.91
N LEU A 51 8.35 -13.13 13.14
CA LEU A 51 9.25 -12.22 13.84
C LEU A 51 8.58 -11.71 15.12
N LYS A 52 9.24 -11.91 16.26
CA LYS A 52 8.74 -11.39 17.54
C LYS A 52 8.95 -9.86 17.61
N PRO A 53 7.93 -9.07 17.98
CA PRO A 53 8.09 -7.63 18.20
C PRO A 53 9.01 -7.38 19.41
N THR A 54 9.63 -6.20 19.43
CA THR A 54 10.40 -5.71 20.58
C THR A 54 9.44 -5.24 21.69
N SER A 55 8.34 -4.60 21.31
CA SER A 55 7.25 -4.18 22.21
C SER A 55 5.95 -4.02 21.42
N GLY A 56 4.85 -3.80 22.13
CA GLY A 56 3.51 -3.69 21.55
C GLY A 56 2.77 -5.02 21.50
N LYS A 57 1.54 -4.99 20.95
CA LYS A 57 0.65 -6.15 20.85
C LYS A 57 0.15 -6.35 19.43
N ILE A 58 -0.16 -7.59 19.11
CA ILE A 58 -0.78 -7.99 17.83
C ILE A 58 -1.99 -8.85 18.14
N LEU A 59 -3.13 -8.43 17.67
CA LEU A 59 -4.37 -9.18 17.71
C LEU A 59 -4.77 -9.57 16.30
N VAL A 60 -5.07 -10.84 16.08
CA VAL A 60 -5.62 -11.36 14.82
C VAL A 60 -6.88 -12.14 15.16
N PHE A 61 -7.98 -11.88 14.47
CA PHE A 61 -9.30 -12.42 14.79
C PHE A 61 -9.73 -12.10 16.24
N ASN A 62 -9.39 -10.91 16.74
CA ASN A 62 -9.60 -10.46 18.13
C ASN A 62 -8.93 -11.32 19.21
N LYS A 63 -7.95 -12.15 18.83
CA LYS A 63 -7.15 -12.97 19.74
C LYS A 63 -5.70 -12.49 19.71
N ASP A 64 -5.05 -12.53 20.86
CA ASP A 64 -3.60 -12.32 20.92
C ASP A 64 -2.89 -13.37 20.06
N LEU A 65 -1.99 -12.93 19.20
CA LEU A 65 -1.31 -13.78 18.22
C LEU A 65 -0.61 -14.97 18.84
N TYR A 66 -0.05 -14.79 20.03
CA TYR A 66 0.73 -15.82 20.72
C TYR A 66 -0.11 -16.74 21.62
N SER A 67 -1.37 -16.34 21.91
CA SER A 67 -2.29 -17.16 22.72
C SER A 67 -2.94 -18.29 21.93
N ASP A 68 -3.14 -18.13 20.61
CA ASP A 68 -3.76 -19.13 19.72
C ASP A 68 -3.04 -19.18 18.36
N TYR A 69 -1.72 -19.29 18.41
CA TYR A 69 -0.86 -19.17 17.21
C TYR A 69 -1.28 -20.11 16.07
N PHE A 70 -1.45 -21.39 16.35
CA PHE A 70 -1.81 -22.38 15.32
C PHE A 70 -3.27 -22.23 14.84
N GLY A 71 -4.19 -21.87 15.74
CA GLY A 71 -5.57 -21.60 15.38
C GLY A 71 -5.69 -20.41 14.43
N ILE A 72 -4.93 -19.35 14.69
CA ILE A 72 -4.85 -18.17 13.82
C ILE A 72 -4.24 -18.54 12.46
N LYS A 73 -3.11 -19.26 12.45
CA LYS A 73 -2.40 -19.63 11.22
C LYS A 73 -3.23 -20.46 10.25
N ARG A 74 -4.10 -21.33 10.76
CA ARG A 74 -5.00 -22.13 9.91
C ARG A 74 -6.04 -21.30 9.15
N ARG A 75 -6.26 -20.07 9.57
CA ARG A 75 -7.25 -19.15 8.98
C ARG A 75 -6.60 -18.04 8.15
N VAL A 76 -5.27 -18.09 7.97
CA VAL A 76 -4.49 -17.08 7.24
C VAL A 76 -3.84 -17.71 6.03
N GLY A 77 -4.07 -17.13 4.85
CA GLY A 77 -3.33 -17.42 3.63
C GLY A 77 -2.24 -16.37 3.41
N VAL A 78 -1.07 -16.80 2.96
CA VAL A 78 0.09 -15.92 2.79
C VAL A 78 0.65 -16.03 1.39
N VAL A 79 0.84 -14.87 0.73
CA VAL A 79 1.57 -14.75 -0.52
C VAL A 79 2.75 -13.83 -0.29
N SER A 80 3.96 -14.32 -0.49
CA SER A 80 5.20 -13.56 -0.34
C SER A 80 5.56 -12.83 -1.64
N GLU A 81 6.40 -11.81 -1.57
CA GLU A 81 6.94 -11.12 -2.75
C GLU A 81 7.68 -12.08 -3.70
N VAL A 82 8.49 -12.98 -3.13
CA VAL A 82 9.19 -14.04 -3.88
C VAL A 82 8.63 -15.38 -3.46
N GLN A 83 8.21 -16.18 -4.43
CA GLN A 83 7.73 -17.53 -4.19
C GLN A 83 8.92 -18.50 -4.22
N TYR A 84 9.33 -18.98 -3.04
CA TYR A 84 10.31 -20.07 -2.95
C TYR A 84 9.58 -21.40 -3.17
N LEU A 85 9.51 -21.82 -4.44
CA LEU A 85 8.87 -23.07 -4.83
C LEU A 85 9.91 -24.20 -4.87
N TYR A 86 9.45 -25.43 -4.74
CA TYR A 86 10.29 -26.63 -4.97
C TYR A 86 10.34 -26.89 -6.48
N GLU A 87 11.40 -26.41 -7.13
CA GLU A 87 11.53 -26.36 -8.60
C GLU A 87 11.46 -27.74 -9.25
N ASP A 88 11.88 -28.80 -8.55
CA ASP A 88 11.84 -30.21 -9.00
C ASP A 88 10.48 -30.89 -8.79
N MET A 89 9.49 -30.20 -8.24
CA MET A 89 8.12 -30.71 -8.10
C MET A 89 7.24 -30.16 -9.21
N THR A 90 6.24 -30.95 -9.60
CA THR A 90 5.13 -30.44 -10.42
C THR A 90 4.22 -29.54 -9.58
N ALA A 91 3.41 -28.68 -10.24
CA ALA A 91 2.45 -27.85 -9.53
C ALA A 91 1.46 -28.72 -8.70
N TYR A 92 1.00 -29.82 -9.26
CA TYR A 92 0.10 -30.72 -8.57
C TYR A 92 0.74 -31.38 -7.33
N GLU A 93 1.96 -31.88 -7.44
CA GLU A 93 2.72 -32.48 -6.32
C GLU A 93 2.94 -31.46 -5.19
N TYR A 94 3.38 -30.26 -5.54
CA TYR A 94 3.61 -29.16 -4.61
C TYR A 94 2.34 -28.80 -3.85
N LEU A 95 1.23 -28.59 -4.55
CA LEU A 95 -0.04 -28.25 -3.92
C LEU A 95 -0.61 -29.41 -3.10
N SER A 96 -0.44 -30.66 -3.59
CA SER A 96 -0.83 -31.86 -2.85
C SER A 96 -0.08 -31.98 -1.52
N PHE A 97 1.23 -31.68 -1.50
CA PHE A 97 2.04 -31.65 -0.28
C PHE A 97 1.48 -30.65 0.74
N PHE A 98 1.11 -29.42 0.30
CA PHE A 98 0.51 -28.45 1.22
C PHE A 98 -0.90 -28.84 1.67
N CYS A 99 -1.70 -29.47 0.82
CA CYS A 99 -2.98 -30.02 1.22
C CYS A 99 -2.84 -31.04 2.37
N ASP A 100 -1.82 -31.88 2.32
CA ASP A 100 -1.56 -32.85 3.38
C ASP A 100 -1.13 -32.16 4.68
N ILE A 101 -0.29 -31.12 4.61
CA ILE A 101 0.10 -30.30 5.79
C ILE A 101 -1.11 -29.61 6.41
N TYR A 102 -2.00 -29.06 5.59
CA TYR A 102 -3.19 -28.33 6.06
C TYR A 102 -4.37 -29.24 6.40
N ASN A 103 -4.25 -30.55 6.15
CA ASN A 103 -5.34 -31.55 6.28
C ASN A 103 -6.58 -31.16 5.44
N VAL A 104 -6.36 -30.71 4.20
CA VAL A 104 -7.43 -30.34 3.27
C VAL A 104 -8.18 -31.59 2.85
N LYS A 105 -9.51 -31.60 3.07
CA LYS A 105 -10.41 -32.64 2.56
C LYS A 105 -10.60 -32.46 1.05
N ASN A 106 -10.79 -33.58 0.34
CA ASN A 106 -11.03 -33.58 -1.12
C ASN A 106 -9.92 -32.80 -1.87
N LYS A 107 -8.66 -33.09 -1.52
CA LYS A 107 -7.51 -32.33 -2.03
C LYS A 107 -7.44 -32.28 -3.55
N LYS A 108 -7.83 -33.36 -4.26
CA LYS A 108 -7.81 -33.40 -5.72
C LYS A 108 -8.74 -32.34 -6.31
N GLU A 109 -9.99 -32.38 -5.89
CA GLU A 109 -11.03 -31.44 -6.36
C GLU A 109 -10.64 -30.00 -6.02
N LYS A 110 -10.10 -29.77 -4.81
CA LYS A 110 -9.66 -28.43 -4.38
C LYS A 110 -8.49 -27.90 -5.19
N ILE A 111 -7.50 -28.72 -5.48
CA ILE A 111 -6.35 -28.34 -6.31
C ILE A 111 -6.80 -28.04 -7.74
N GLU A 112 -7.60 -28.90 -8.34
CA GLU A 112 -8.09 -28.74 -9.71
C GLU A 112 -8.95 -27.46 -9.83
N GLU A 113 -9.90 -27.23 -8.91
CA GLU A 113 -10.70 -26.01 -8.84
C GLU A 113 -9.81 -24.76 -8.83
N LEU A 114 -8.83 -24.71 -7.93
CA LEU A 114 -7.97 -23.53 -7.79
C LEU A 114 -7.00 -23.35 -8.96
N LEU A 115 -6.53 -24.42 -9.57
CA LEU A 115 -5.70 -24.35 -10.78
C LEU A 115 -6.50 -23.86 -11.99
N HIS A 116 -7.76 -24.28 -12.14
CA HIS A 116 -8.66 -23.71 -13.16
C HIS A 116 -8.90 -22.22 -12.94
N LYS A 117 -9.09 -21.79 -11.67
CA LYS A 117 -9.30 -20.40 -11.32
C LYS A 117 -8.16 -19.47 -11.76
N VAL A 118 -6.92 -19.95 -11.80
CA VAL A 118 -5.74 -19.17 -12.19
C VAL A 118 -5.21 -19.50 -13.58
N ASP A 119 -5.97 -20.27 -14.39
CA ASP A 119 -5.61 -20.72 -15.74
C ASP A 119 -4.27 -21.50 -15.79
N LEU A 120 -4.05 -22.37 -14.80
CA LEU A 120 -2.86 -23.23 -14.73
C LEU A 120 -3.16 -24.72 -14.69
N TYR A 121 -4.43 -25.12 -14.88
CA TYR A 121 -4.81 -26.53 -14.84
C TYR A 121 -4.09 -27.39 -15.88
N ASP A 122 -3.98 -26.92 -17.12
CA ASP A 122 -3.31 -27.65 -18.20
C ASP A 122 -1.79 -27.76 -18.01
N ARG A 123 -1.25 -27.00 -17.09
CA ARG A 123 0.17 -26.98 -16.75
C ARG A 123 0.49 -27.68 -15.42
N LYS A 124 -0.49 -28.31 -14.77
CA LYS A 124 -0.36 -28.88 -13.42
C LYS A 124 0.73 -29.94 -13.26
N ASP A 125 1.05 -30.63 -14.36
CA ASP A 125 2.06 -31.70 -14.42
C ASP A 125 3.43 -31.20 -14.87
N ASP A 126 3.58 -29.90 -15.18
CA ASP A 126 4.86 -29.27 -15.48
C ASP A 126 5.64 -28.96 -14.20
N LEU A 127 6.99 -29.06 -14.27
CA LEU A 127 7.85 -28.69 -13.16
C LEU A 127 7.76 -27.18 -12.84
N LEU A 128 7.71 -26.84 -11.57
CA LEU A 128 7.62 -25.45 -11.11
C LEU A 128 8.84 -24.60 -11.50
N GLY A 129 10.02 -25.23 -11.69
CA GLY A 129 11.20 -24.57 -12.21
C GLY A 129 11.06 -24.01 -13.64
N HIS A 130 10.09 -24.53 -14.40
CA HIS A 130 9.76 -24.02 -15.76
C HIS A 130 8.69 -22.94 -15.79
N TYR A 131 8.16 -22.55 -14.64
CA TYR A 131 7.10 -21.54 -14.54
C TYR A 131 7.67 -20.13 -14.64
N SER A 132 7.01 -19.27 -15.41
CA SER A 132 7.30 -17.83 -15.41
C SER A 132 7.02 -17.25 -14.01
N ARG A 133 7.57 -16.06 -13.72
CA ARG A 133 7.34 -15.36 -12.45
C ARG A 133 5.85 -15.16 -12.16
N GLY A 134 5.05 -14.80 -13.16
CA GLY A 134 3.59 -14.67 -13.02
C GLY A 134 2.91 -16.00 -12.69
N MET A 135 3.31 -17.09 -13.32
CA MET A 135 2.80 -18.42 -13.00
C MET A 135 3.19 -18.86 -11.57
N GLN A 136 4.43 -18.61 -11.16
CA GLN A 136 4.89 -18.88 -9.79
C GLN A 136 4.08 -18.08 -8.76
N GLN A 137 3.78 -16.82 -9.06
CA GLN A 137 2.94 -15.97 -8.20
C GLN A 137 1.52 -16.54 -8.08
N LYS A 138 0.93 -16.98 -9.18
CA LYS A 138 -0.39 -17.65 -9.20
C LYS A 138 -0.38 -18.92 -8.36
N ILE A 139 0.66 -19.75 -8.42
CA ILE A 139 0.81 -20.93 -7.54
C ILE A 139 0.92 -20.52 -6.06
N GLY A 140 1.59 -19.42 -5.75
CA GLY A 140 1.60 -18.84 -4.41
C GLY A 140 0.20 -18.50 -3.91
N PHE A 141 -0.64 -17.90 -4.76
CA PHE A 141 -2.06 -17.66 -4.45
C PHE A 141 -2.84 -18.96 -4.27
N VAL A 142 -2.70 -19.92 -5.18
CA VAL A 142 -3.37 -21.23 -5.05
C VAL A 142 -3.01 -21.88 -3.72
N ARG A 143 -1.72 -21.92 -3.36
CA ARG A 143 -1.26 -22.44 -2.07
C ARG A 143 -1.91 -21.72 -0.90
N ALA A 144 -1.99 -20.37 -0.95
CA ALA A 144 -2.58 -19.56 0.11
C ALA A 144 -4.09 -19.82 0.29
N LEU A 145 -4.78 -20.28 -0.77
CA LEU A 145 -6.22 -20.53 -0.78
C LEU A 145 -6.61 -21.98 -0.45
N LEU A 146 -5.63 -22.91 -0.34
CA LEU A 146 -5.92 -24.35 -0.14
C LEU A 146 -6.73 -24.62 1.13
N ASN A 147 -6.44 -23.93 2.22
CA ASN A 147 -7.10 -24.11 3.52
C ASN A 147 -8.27 -23.15 3.77
N ASP A 148 -8.79 -22.51 2.72
CA ASP A 148 -9.95 -21.63 2.75
C ASP A 148 -9.83 -20.50 3.81
N PRO A 149 -8.82 -19.64 3.70
CA PRO A 149 -8.51 -18.64 4.72
C PRO A 149 -9.57 -17.53 4.79
N GLU A 150 -9.74 -16.95 6.00
CA GLU A 150 -10.56 -15.76 6.21
C GLU A 150 -9.77 -14.47 6.00
N LEU A 151 -8.44 -14.55 6.13
CA LEU A 151 -7.50 -13.43 5.97
C LEU A 151 -6.40 -13.81 4.98
N LEU A 152 -6.21 -12.98 3.97
CA LEU A 152 -5.07 -13.03 3.06
C LEU A 152 -4.05 -11.94 3.44
N ILE A 153 -2.79 -12.33 3.62
CA ILE A 153 -1.67 -11.42 3.83
C ILE A 153 -0.74 -11.53 2.62
N LEU A 154 -0.63 -10.44 1.88
CA LEU A 154 0.07 -10.37 0.60
C LEU A 154 1.22 -9.39 0.71
N ASP A 155 2.45 -9.86 0.59
CA ASP A 155 3.64 -9.00 0.59
C ASP A 155 4.07 -8.73 -0.85
N GLU A 156 3.89 -7.48 -1.32
CA GLU A 156 4.22 -7.01 -2.68
C GLU A 156 3.69 -7.96 -3.79
N PRO A 157 2.39 -8.30 -3.82
CA PRO A 157 1.87 -9.41 -4.63
C PRO A 157 2.01 -9.24 -6.13
N VAL A 158 2.24 -8.01 -6.61
CA VAL A 158 2.37 -7.68 -8.05
C VAL A 158 3.80 -7.29 -8.45
N SER A 159 4.75 -7.34 -7.52
CA SER A 159 6.14 -6.93 -7.75
C SER A 159 6.80 -7.75 -8.87
N GLY A 160 7.31 -7.05 -9.90
CA GLY A 160 8.04 -7.65 -11.02
C GLY A 160 7.19 -8.48 -11.97
N LEU A 161 5.87 -8.31 -11.97
CA LEU A 161 4.97 -8.84 -12.97
C LEU A 161 4.84 -7.88 -14.15
N ASP A 162 4.51 -8.42 -15.30
CA ASP A 162 4.11 -7.64 -16.47
C ASP A 162 2.69 -7.05 -16.28
N PRO A 163 2.24 -6.09 -17.10
CA PRO A 163 0.93 -5.46 -16.94
C PRO A 163 -0.26 -6.44 -16.98
N THR A 164 -0.13 -7.57 -17.69
CA THR A 164 -1.16 -8.61 -17.75
C THR A 164 -1.21 -9.37 -16.42
N GLY A 165 -0.06 -9.82 -15.92
CA GLY A 165 0.03 -10.51 -14.63
C GLY A 165 -0.43 -9.63 -13.46
N ILE A 166 -0.13 -8.32 -13.48
CA ILE A 166 -0.64 -7.36 -12.49
C ILE A 166 -2.18 -7.36 -12.49
N ARG A 167 -2.80 -7.29 -13.67
CA ARG A 167 -4.27 -7.31 -13.79
C ARG A 167 -4.85 -8.61 -13.25
N GLU A 168 -4.30 -9.76 -13.65
CA GLU A 168 -4.79 -11.08 -13.23
C GLU A 168 -4.71 -11.24 -11.70
N VAL A 169 -3.60 -10.86 -11.09
CA VAL A 169 -3.43 -10.91 -9.63
C VAL A 169 -4.40 -9.96 -8.93
N ARG A 170 -4.61 -8.77 -9.46
CA ARG A 170 -5.57 -7.80 -8.93
C ARG A 170 -7.00 -8.36 -8.98
N ASP A 171 -7.40 -8.91 -10.12
CA ASP A 171 -8.74 -9.47 -10.30
C ASP A 171 -8.97 -10.65 -9.34
N LEU A 172 -7.95 -11.48 -9.10
CA LEU A 172 -7.98 -12.55 -8.11
C LEU A 172 -8.16 -12.01 -6.68
N ILE A 173 -7.47 -10.93 -6.30
CA ILE A 173 -7.62 -10.29 -4.99
C ILE A 173 -9.05 -9.77 -4.80
N LEU A 174 -9.59 -9.08 -5.81
CA LEU A 174 -10.95 -8.54 -5.78
C LEU A 174 -12.00 -9.66 -5.66
N GLU A 175 -11.85 -10.74 -6.43
CA GLU A 175 -12.75 -11.89 -6.37
C GLU A 175 -12.73 -12.54 -4.96
N GLU A 176 -11.55 -12.74 -4.38
CA GLU A 176 -11.44 -13.31 -3.04
C GLU A 176 -12.05 -12.40 -1.96
N ASN A 177 -11.92 -11.09 -2.12
CA ASN A 177 -12.57 -10.14 -1.22
C ASN A 177 -14.10 -10.14 -1.38
N GLN A 178 -14.62 -10.21 -2.61
CA GLN A 178 -16.06 -10.36 -2.86
C GLN A 178 -16.67 -11.64 -2.25
N ARG A 179 -15.85 -12.67 -2.05
CA ARG A 179 -16.22 -13.89 -1.31
C ARG A 179 -16.21 -13.70 0.22
N GLY A 180 -15.94 -12.47 0.69
CA GLY A 180 -15.94 -12.09 2.12
C GLY A 180 -14.59 -12.19 2.82
N ARG A 181 -13.50 -12.51 2.10
CA ARG A 181 -12.16 -12.56 2.70
C ARG A 181 -11.63 -11.16 2.99
N THR A 182 -10.94 -11.03 4.08
CA THR A 182 -10.17 -9.82 4.39
C THR A 182 -8.80 -9.90 3.72
N VAL A 183 -8.32 -8.79 3.18
CA VAL A 183 -7.01 -8.72 2.53
C VAL A 183 -6.16 -7.62 3.17
N PHE A 184 -4.97 -7.98 3.62
CA PHE A 184 -3.92 -7.06 4.00
C PHE A 184 -2.79 -7.17 2.99
N MET A 185 -2.53 -6.11 2.21
CA MET A 185 -1.52 -6.16 1.17
C MET A 185 -0.51 -5.02 1.32
N SER A 186 0.79 -5.34 1.25
CA SER A 186 1.83 -4.34 1.11
C SER A 186 2.06 -3.98 -0.35
N SER A 187 2.44 -2.74 -0.60
CA SER A 187 2.93 -2.29 -1.91
C SER A 187 3.80 -1.04 -1.78
N HIS A 188 4.67 -0.85 -2.76
CA HIS A 188 5.33 0.43 -3.01
C HIS A 188 4.73 1.15 -4.24
N ILE A 189 3.77 0.52 -4.93
CA ILE A 189 3.10 1.05 -6.12
C ILE A 189 1.71 1.54 -5.72
N LEU A 190 1.57 2.85 -5.60
CA LEU A 190 0.31 3.47 -5.15
C LEU A 190 -0.84 3.20 -6.12
N SER A 191 -0.60 3.34 -7.42
CA SER A 191 -1.64 3.18 -8.45
C SER A 191 -2.33 1.80 -8.44
N GLU A 192 -1.64 0.75 -8.00
CA GLU A 192 -2.24 -0.57 -7.86
C GLU A 192 -3.09 -0.68 -6.58
N VAL A 193 -2.61 -0.12 -5.48
CA VAL A 193 -3.36 -0.10 -4.21
C VAL A 193 -4.62 0.78 -4.34
N GLU A 194 -4.50 1.92 -5.01
CA GLU A 194 -5.62 2.85 -5.26
C GLU A 194 -6.81 2.19 -5.95
N ARG A 195 -6.54 1.23 -6.83
CA ARG A 195 -7.58 0.56 -7.64
C ARG A 195 -8.43 -0.43 -6.86
N ILE A 196 -7.91 -0.99 -5.78
CA ILE A 196 -8.56 -2.11 -5.08
C ILE A 196 -8.77 -1.89 -3.58
N SER A 197 -7.99 -1.03 -2.94
CA SER A 197 -8.05 -0.87 -1.49
C SER A 197 -9.20 0.02 -1.04
N HIS A 198 -9.85 -0.36 0.05
CA HIS A 198 -10.85 0.45 0.74
C HIS A 198 -10.19 1.54 1.59
N ARG A 199 -9.14 1.15 2.32
CA ARG A 199 -8.32 2.03 3.15
C ARG A 199 -6.84 1.74 2.91
N VAL A 200 -6.03 2.76 3.17
CA VAL A 200 -4.57 2.64 3.07
C VAL A 200 -3.90 3.22 4.29
N GLY A 201 -2.83 2.55 4.71
CA GLY A 201 -1.87 3.06 5.68
C GLY A 201 -0.55 3.33 4.97
N ILE A 202 -0.02 4.54 5.10
CA ILE A 202 1.25 4.94 4.48
C ILE A 202 2.36 4.87 5.52
N MET A 203 3.34 4.03 5.26
CA MET A 203 4.53 3.87 6.10
C MET A 203 5.74 4.61 5.54
N ASN A 204 6.44 5.32 6.41
CA ASN A 204 7.74 5.90 6.10
C ASN A 204 8.70 5.79 7.30
N LYS A 205 9.94 5.34 7.07
CA LYS A 205 11.01 5.23 8.09
C LYS A 205 10.54 4.56 9.40
N GLY A 206 9.72 3.54 9.27
CA GLY A 206 9.21 2.72 10.37
C GLY A 206 7.95 3.27 11.06
N ARG A 207 7.39 4.40 10.64
CA ARG A 207 6.19 5.02 11.21
C ARG A 207 5.03 5.02 10.24
N LEU A 208 3.82 4.92 10.76
CA LEU A 208 2.60 5.24 10.01
C LEU A 208 2.51 6.76 9.92
N VAL A 209 2.55 7.31 8.71
CA VAL A 209 2.53 8.77 8.47
C VAL A 209 1.17 9.26 8.00
N ALA A 210 0.34 8.37 7.46
CA ALA A 210 -1.04 8.66 7.11
C ALA A 210 -1.86 7.37 7.10
N GLU A 211 -3.14 7.46 7.45
CA GLU A 211 -4.13 6.39 7.30
C GLU A 211 -5.47 7.01 6.97
N ASP A 212 -6.11 6.59 5.88
CA ASP A 212 -7.46 7.04 5.52
C ASP A 212 -8.10 6.11 4.48
N THR A 213 -9.39 6.31 4.20
CA THR A 213 -10.08 5.67 3.07
C THR A 213 -9.59 6.28 1.76
N MET A 214 -9.63 5.49 0.69
CA MET A 214 -9.28 6.00 -0.64
C MET A 214 -10.18 7.16 -1.08
N GLU A 215 -11.45 7.11 -0.69
CA GLU A 215 -12.40 8.19 -0.97
C GLU A 215 -12.01 9.49 -0.27
N ASN A 216 -11.64 9.42 1.01
CA ASN A 216 -11.22 10.60 1.77
C ASN A 216 -9.91 11.18 1.25
N LEU A 217 -8.94 10.30 0.88
CA LEU A 217 -7.70 10.74 0.27
C LEU A 217 -7.95 11.50 -1.03
N ARG A 218 -8.81 10.98 -1.90
CA ARG A 218 -9.22 11.66 -3.14
C ARG A 218 -9.92 12.99 -2.87
N LYS A 219 -10.84 13.04 -1.90
CA LYS A 219 -11.53 14.30 -1.51
C LYS A 219 -10.54 15.33 -0.97
N LYS A 220 -9.60 14.96 -0.12
CA LYS A 220 -8.57 15.86 0.39
C LYS A 220 -7.70 16.43 -0.74
N LEU A 221 -7.30 15.59 -1.70
CA LEU A 221 -6.56 16.03 -2.87
C LEU A 221 -7.39 16.94 -3.78
N SER A 222 -8.69 16.65 -3.98
CA SER A 222 -9.58 17.49 -4.76
C SER A 222 -9.93 18.82 -4.10
N SER A 223 -9.65 19.00 -2.80
CA SER A 223 -9.83 20.26 -2.07
C SER A 223 -8.71 21.27 -2.30
N GLU A 224 -7.60 20.84 -2.87
CA GLU A 224 -6.45 21.67 -3.22
C GLU A 224 -6.08 21.53 -4.68
N VAL A 225 -5.57 22.60 -5.25
CA VAL A 225 -5.04 22.64 -6.61
C VAL A 225 -3.60 23.12 -6.56
N GLU A 226 -2.73 22.45 -7.26
CA GLU A 226 -1.34 22.89 -7.43
C GLU A 226 -1.21 23.70 -8.69
N ILE A 227 -0.64 24.91 -8.58
CA ILE A 227 -0.36 25.80 -9.71
C ILE A 227 1.14 25.97 -9.80
N GLU A 228 1.71 25.52 -10.91
CA GLU A 228 3.11 25.71 -11.24
C GLU A 228 3.30 27.09 -11.84
N LEU A 229 4.24 27.86 -11.28
CA LEU A 229 4.62 29.19 -11.75
C LEU A 229 6.11 29.18 -12.13
N GLU A 230 6.43 29.66 -13.32
CA GLU A 230 7.79 30.02 -13.71
C GLU A 230 7.87 31.56 -13.81
N VAL A 231 8.65 32.17 -12.90
CA VAL A 231 8.71 33.63 -12.71
C VAL A 231 10.15 34.08 -12.60
N ASP A 232 10.53 35.13 -13.36
CA ASP A 232 11.78 35.84 -13.14
C ASP A 232 11.55 37.04 -12.21
N ASN A 233 12.64 37.51 -11.60
CA ASN A 233 12.64 38.65 -10.67
C ASN A 233 11.72 38.42 -9.45
N PHE A 234 11.79 37.21 -8.88
CA PHE A 234 10.99 36.82 -7.74
C PHE A 234 11.94 36.53 -6.56
N ASP A 235 12.00 37.48 -5.63
CA ASP A 235 12.88 37.40 -4.47
C ASP A 235 12.22 36.73 -3.25
N VAL A 236 12.98 36.58 -2.16
CA VAL A 236 12.49 35.94 -0.92
C VAL A 236 11.32 36.72 -0.29
N GLU A 237 11.26 38.05 -0.47
CA GLU A 237 10.19 38.87 0.06
C GLU A 237 8.88 38.64 -0.76
N ALA A 238 9.01 38.49 -2.06
CA ALA A 238 7.90 38.11 -2.95
C ALA A 238 7.33 36.72 -2.62
N GLU A 239 8.21 35.75 -2.30
CA GLU A 239 7.82 34.41 -1.88
C GLU A 239 7.00 34.45 -0.58
N LYS A 240 7.46 35.17 0.45
CA LYS A 240 6.69 35.34 1.69
C LYS A 240 5.34 36.02 1.50
N ARG A 241 5.27 37.02 0.60
CA ARG A 241 4.00 37.66 0.25
C ARG A 241 3.06 36.70 -0.45
N LEU A 242 3.58 35.85 -1.35
CA LEU A 242 2.80 34.80 -2.02
C LEU A 242 2.22 33.83 -1.00
N GLU A 243 3.03 33.36 -0.03
CA GLU A 243 2.59 32.50 1.05
C GLU A 243 1.50 33.13 1.95
N SER A 244 1.51 34.45 2.09
CA SER A 244 0.53 35.18 2.92
C SER A 244 -0.84 35.37 2.29
N LEU A 245 -1.04 35.01 1.02
CA LEU A 245 -2.32 35.13 0.36
C LEU A 245 -3.34 34.15 0.96
N SER A 246 -4.55 34.60 1.24
CA SER A 246 -5.61 33.87 1.95
C SER A 246 -6.08 32.57 1.27
N PHE A 247 -5.80 32.43 -0.01
CA PHE A 247 -6.13 31.26 -0.81
C PHE A 247 -4.93 30.32 -1.05
N VAL A 248 -3.72 30.72 -0.62
CA VAL A 248 -2.50 29.92 -0.73
C VAL A 248 -2.33 29.12 0.56
N ASN A 249 -2.16 27.82 0.43
CA ASN A 249 -1.93 26.89 1.55
C ASN A 249 -0.43 26.63 1.75
N SER A 250 0.34 26.52 0.66
CA SER A 250 1.81 26.37 0.71
C SER A 250 2.46 26.78 -0.61
N VAL A 251 3.73 27.14 -0.54
CA VAL A 251 4.59 27.41 -1.69
C VAL A 251 5.84 26.58 -1.57
N ILE A 252 6.23 25.90 -2.64
CA ILE A 252 7.44 25.06 -2.71
C ILE A 252 8.22 25.50 -3.94
N LYS A 253 9.52 25.70 -3.78
CA LYS A 253 10.42 26.02 -4.89
C LYS A 253 11.18 24.78 -5.31
N GLU A 254 11.00 24.36 -6.57
CA GLU A 254 11.68 23.22 -7.19
C GLU A 254 12.19 23.60 -8.58
N ASP A 255 13.44 23.30 -8.90
CA ASP A 255 14.06 23.50 -10.23
C ASP A 255 13.84 24.86 -10.85
N GLY A 256 13.81 25.92 -10.01
CA GLY A 256 13.59 27.31 -10.46
C GLY A 256 12.13 27.69 -10.70
N LYS A 257 11.19 26.78 -10.46
CA LYS A 257 9.75 27.00 -10.51
C LYS A 257 9.14 27.03 -9.11
N TYR A 258 7.97 27.63 -8.98
CA TYR A 258 7.19 27.68 -7.75
C TYR A 258 5.95 26.81 -7.89
N LEU A 259 5.80 25.82 -7.00
CA LEU A 259 4.59 25.02 -6.88
C LEU A 259 3.73 25.64 -5.78
N VAL A 260 2.63 26.28 -6.18
CA VAL A 260 1.71 26.98 -5.27
C VAL A 260 0.47 26.13 -5.06
N ARG A 261 0.25 25.67 -3.85
CA ARG A 261 -1.00 24.97 -3.47
C ARG A 261 -2.04 26.00 -3.07
N VAL A 262 -3.16 25.95 -3.74
CA VAL A 262 -4.30 26.85 -3.52
C VAL A 262 -5.56 26.07 -3.22
N LYS A 263 -6.54 26.71 -2.59
CA LYS A 263 -7.88 26.13 -2.40
C LYS A 263 -8.51 25.80 -3.76
N ALA A 264 -9.33 24.75 -3.80
CA ALA A 264 -9.98 24.31 -5.04
C ALA A 264 -11.37 24.93 -5.25
N ASP A 265 -11.76 25.95 -4.48
CA ASP A 265 -13.06 26.61 -4.52
C ASP A 265 -13.27 27.49 -5.78
N LYS A 266 -12.17 27.94 -6.40
CA LYS A 266 -12.17 28.64 -7.70
C LYS A 266 -10.85 28.51 -8.43
N ASP A 267 -10.76 29.01 -9.66
CA ASP A 267 -9.50 29.07 -10.41
C ASP A 267 -8.73 30.37 -10.04
N TYR A 268 -7.67 30.19 -9.27
CA TYR A 268 -6.80 31.26 -8.77
C TYR A 268 -5.67 31.67 -9.72
N ARG A 269 -5.57 31.09 -10.92
CA ARG A 269 -4.50 31.47 -11.87
C ARG A 269 -4.52 32.97 -12.20
N GLY A 270 -5.69 33.55 -12.39
CA GLY A 270 -5.82 35.00 -12.63
C GLY A 270 -5.36 35.85 -11.45
N ASP A 271 -5.67 35.42 -10.22
CA ASP A 271 -5.24 36.13 -9.00
C ASP A 271 -3.71 36.08 -8.85
N LEU A 272 -3.09 34.92 -9.17
CA LEU A 272 -1.64 34.74 -9.14
C LEU A 272 -0.92 35.56 -10.21
N VAL A 273 -1.45 35.64 -11.43
CA VAL A 273 -0.94 36.54 -12.51
C VAL A 273 -0.93 37.98 -12.04
N ASN A 274 -2.04 38.45 -11.49
CA ASN A 274 -2.16 39.81 -10.98
C ASN A 274 -1.19 40.11 -9.85
N PHE A 275 -1.02 39.14 -8.93
CA PHE A 275 -0.06 39.23 -7.82
C PHE A 275 1.39 39.35 -8.33
N VAL A 276 1.82 38.44 -9.23
CA VAL A 276 3.18 38.47 -9.80
C VAL A 276 3.43 39.82 -10.52
N SER A 277 2.47 40.29 -11.29
CA SER A 277 2.58 41.58 -12.00
C SER A 277 2.68 42.77 -11.03
N ALA A 278 1.91 42.76 -9.93
CA ALA A 278 1.88 43.85 -8.94
C ALA A 278 3.21 44.01 -8.18
N ILE A 279 3.99 42.92 -8.03
CA ILE A 279 5.30 42.94 -7.38
C ILE A 279 6.46 43.12 -8.36
N GLY A 280 6.16 43.36 -9.67
CA GLY A 280 7.20 43.53 -10.70
C GLY A 280 7.86 42.25 -11.17
N GLY A 281 7.32 41.09 -10.86
CA GLY A 281 7.78 39.81 -11.36
C GLY A 281 7.41 39.61 -12.84
N ASN A 282 8.21 38.86 -13.56
CA ASN A 282 7.95 38.50 -14.95
C ASN A 282 7.50 37.05 -15.05
N LEU A 283 6.21 36.82 -15.23
CA LEU A 283 5.62 35.48 -15.35
C LEU A 283 5.93 34.89 -16.73
N LYS A 284 6.65 33.79 -16.77
CA LYS A 284 6.96 33.04 -18.01
C LYS A 284 5.91 31.97 -18.30
N GLU A 285 5.55 31.21 -17.28
CA GLU A 285 4.58 30.11 -17.42
C GLU A 285 3.69 30.04 -16.18
N ILE A 286 2.41 29.73 -16.38
CA ILE A 286 1.46 29.36 -15.33
C ILE A 286 0.66 28.15 -15.79
N ARG A 287 0.74 27.07 -15.04
CA ARG A 287 0.04 25.82 -15.36
C ARG A 287 -0.71 25.30 -14.15
N LYS A 288 -1.96 24.93 -14.32
CA LYS A 288 -2.69 24.14 -13.33
C LYS A 288 -2.19 22.70 -13.40
N ARG A 289 -1.75 22.17 -12.28
CA ARG A 289 -1.37 20.78 -12.11
C ARG A 289 -2.39 20.10 -11.20
N GLU A 290 -3.04 19.06 -11.69
CA GLU A 290 -3.86 18.23 -10.82
C GLU A 290 -2.92 17.34 -10.01
N MET A 291 -2.96 17.49 -8.69
CA MET A 291 -2.16 16.64 -7.80
C MET A 291 -2.69 15.21 -7.87
N SER A 292 -1.88 14.30 -8.37
CA SER A 292 -2.19 12.89 -8.31
C SER A 292 -1.99 12.37 -6.88
N LEU A 293 -2.64 11.25 -6.54
CA LEU A 293 -2.33 10.53 -5.30
C LEU A 293 -0.85 10.14 -5.22
N GLU A 294 -0.23 9.92 -6.37
CA GLU A 294 1.19 9.58 -6.50
C GLU A 294 2.09 10.76 -6.08
N ASP A 295 1.79 11.97 -6.52
CA ASP A 295 2.50 13.19 -6.10
C ASP A 295 2.34 13.45 -4.58
N ALA A 296 1.15 13.21 -4.04
CA ALA A 296 0.90 13.31 -2.61
C ALA A 296 1.70 12.26 -1.83
N PHE A 297 1.73 11.02 -2.32
CA PHE A 297 2.50 9.94 -1.71
C PHE A 297 4.01 10.25 -1.71
N ILE A 298 4.56 10.74 -2.83
CA ILE A 298 5.95 11.16 -2.93
C ILE A 298 6.21 12.29 -1.92
N THR A 299 5.35 13.29 -1.87
CA THR A 299 5.50 14.43 -0.94
C THR A 299 5.50 13.98 0.53
N ILE A 300 4.57 13.08 0.91
CA ILE A 300 4.50 12.52 2.27
C ILE A 300 5.76 11.72 2.61
N THR A 301 6.25 10.93 1.65
CA THR A 301 7.36 10.01 1.90
C THR A 301 8.72 10.67 1.81
N GLU A 302 8.93 11.64 0.92
CA GLU A 302 10.21 12.34 0.76
C GLU A 302 10.38 13.50 1.74
N LYS A 303 9.35 14.31 1.93
CA LYS A 303 9.44 15.55 2.73
C LYS A 303 9.04 15.38 4.20
N ASN A 304 8.63 14.18 4.63
CA ASN A 304 8.10 13.92 6.00
C ASN A 304 6.97 14.90 6.41
N ILE A 305 6.21 15.41 5.45
CA ILE A 305 5.12 16.34 5.71
C ILE A 305 3.86 15.52 5.93
N SER A 306 3.22 15.68 7.09
CA SER A 306 1.90 15.10 7.34
C SER A 306 0.84 15.95 6.61
N LEU A 307 0.60 15.65 5.33
CA LEU A 307 -0.48 16.29 4.56
C LEU A 307 -1.89 15.94 5.11
N PHE A 308 -1.98 14.94 5.99
CA PHE A 308 -3.25 14.38 6.46
C PHE A 308 -3.43 14.37 7.98
N SER A 309 -2.54 15.03 8.73
CA SER A 309 -2.71 15.23 10.16
C SER A 309 -3.57 16.48 10.42
N SER A 310 -4.86 16.35 10.27
CA SER A 310 -5.84 17.22 10.91
C SER A 310 -6.78 16.35 11.73
N GLY A 311 -6.31 15.92 12.86
CA GLY A 311 -7.07 15.40 13.97
C GLY A 311 -6.48 16.08 15.19
N GLU A 312 -7.21 17.06 15.71
CA GLU A 312 -6.93 17.76 16.95
C GLU A 312 -6.47 16.77 18.03
N VAL A 313 -5.23 16.90 18.46
CA VAL A 313 -4.86 16.52 19.81
C VAL A 313 -5.20 17.75 20.65
N SER A 314 -6.42 17.82 21.14
CA SER A 314 -6.76 18.63 22.30
C SER A 314 -6.14 17.97 23.52
N GLU A 315 -5.40 18.77 24.24
CA GLU A 315 -4.71 18.64 25.54
C GLU A 315 -5.10 17.46 26.44
#